data_6f1c729cf8fbb7480393ec3ae47513ad
#
_entry.id   6f1c729cf8fbb7480393ec3ae47513ad
#
_cell.length_a   1.000
_cell.length_b   1.000
_cell.length_c   1.000
_cell.angle_alpha   90.00
_cell.angle_beta   90.00
_cell.angle_gamma   90.00
#
_symmetry.space_group_name_H-M   'P 1'
#
loop_
_entity.id
_entity.type
_entity.pdbx_description
1 polymer ?
#
loop_
_entity_poly.entity_id
_entity_poly.type
_entity_poly.pdbx_seq_one_letter_code
_entity_poly.pdbx_strand_id
1 'polypeptide(L)'
;MKILIVEDDKMAAQHAAAAAGVCGYECDIAGNGREGLRMMSEKDYDIALVDIEMPGLGGLDVLRTARQRGTRTYLLVLSSHASEAERIAGLRMGADDYLVKPISIDELSLRLQAIARRMSPNQEAEVLSCSGVVVNIDAQTVRRNGQTIDLTPKEMKLLVYFMRNKGRCLPYDSIADHVWGPIDSVGSVVSANVSRLRKKLAVGGDEEVIHTVRDVGYVFK
;
A
#
# COMPACT_ATOMS: atom_id res chain seq x y z
N MET A 1 9.01 -13.99 -2.58
CA MET A 1 8.41 -13.51 -3.83
C MET A 1 9.45 -13.49 -4.91
N LYS A 2 9.04 -13.79 -6.15
CA LYS A 2 9.87 -13.73 -7.34
C LYS A 2 9.45 -12.57 -8.22
N ILE A 3 10.40 -11.71 -8.56
CA ILE A 3 10.19 -10.53 -9.38
C ILE A 3 10.93 -10.69 -10.70
N LEU A 4 10.26 -10.40 -11.81
CA LEU A 4 10.90 -10.24 -13.10
C LEU A 4 11.07 -8.74 -13.38
N ILE A 5 12.26 -8.34 -13.79
CA ILE A 5 12.55 -6.98 -14.25
C ILE A 5 12.80 -7.04 -15.75
N VAL A 6 11.96 -6.37 -16.54
CA VAL A 6 12.09 -6.30 -18.01
C VAL A 6 12.49 -4.87 -18.35
N GLU A 7 13.79 -4.68 -18.58
CA GLU A 7 14.42 -3.36 -18.70
C GLU A 7 15.71 -3.52 -19.55
N ASP A 8 15.90 -2.73 -20.57
CA ASP A 8 17.08 -2.82 -21.46
C ASP A 8 18.27 -1.98 -20.93
N ASP A 9 18.02 -0.95 -20.12
CA ASP A 9 19.07 -0.22 -19.43
C ASP A 9 19.55 -0.99 -18.20
N LYS A 10 20.83 -1.38 -18.23
CA LYS A 10 21.44 -2.18 -17.15
C LYS A 10 21.45 -1.46 -15.80
N MET A 11 21.61 -0.13 -15.80
CA MET A 11 21.66 0.64 -14.56
C MET A 11 20.26 0.74 -13.94
N ALA A 12 19.23 0.99 -14.76
CA ALA A 12 17.84 1.00 -14.33
C ALA A 12 17.40 -0.39 -13.82
N ALA A 13 17.78 -1.46 -14.52
CA ALA A 13 17.51 -2.83 -14.07
C ALA A 13 18.15 -3.13 -12.72
N GLN A 14 19.43 -2.74 -12.52
CA GLN A 14 20.13 -2.92 -11.24
C GLN A 14 19.50 -2.08 -10.12
N HIS A 15 19.04 -0.87 -10.42
CA HIS A 15 18.34 -0.01 -9.47
C HIS A 15 17.03 -0.66 -9.00
N ALA A 16 16.25 -1.20 -9.94
CA ALA A 16 15.02 -1.93 -9.61
C ALA A 16 15.32 -3.23 -8.82
N ALA A 17 16.39 -3.95 -9.17
CA ALA A 17 16.81 -5.14 -8.44
C ALA A 17 17.26 -4.81 -7.00
N ALA A 18 17.95 -3.67 -6.81
CA ALA A 18 18.33 -3.21 -5.47
C ALA A 18 17.10 -2.93 -4.60
N ALA A 19 16.05 -2.29 -5.16
CA ALA A 19 14.80 -2.03 -4.44
C ALA A 19 14.09 -3.34 -4.03
N ALA A 20 14.08 -4.33 -4.91
CA ALA A 20 13.52 -5.66 -4.60
C ALA A 20 14.39 -6.40 -3.55
N GLY A 21 15.70 -6.25 -3.61
CA GLY A 21 16.64 -6.80 -2.62
C GLY A 21 16.46 -6.25 -1.22
N VAL A 22 16.13 -4.95 -1.08
CA VAL A 22 15.74 -4.34 0.22
C VAL A 22 14.53 -5.05 0.83
N CYS A 23 13.62 -5.56 0.00
CA CYS A 23 12.45 -6.31 0.44
C CYS A 23 12.73 -7.81 0.67
N GLY A 24 13.93 -8.29 0.39
CA GLY A 24 14.28 -9.72 0.46
C GLY A 24 13.65 -10.56 -0.67
N TYR A 25 13.32 -9.96 -1.81
CA TYR A 25 12.73 -10.65 -2.96
C TYR A 25 13.79 -11.12 -3.94
N GLU A 26 13.56 -12.30 -4.55
CA GLU A 26 14.39 -12.83 -5.62
C GLU A 26 14.04 -12.12 -6.94
N CYS A 27 15.07 -11.77 -7.71
CA CYS A 27 14.90 -11.08 -8.99
C CYS A 27 15.58 -11.82 -10.13
N ASP A 28 14.87 -11.93 -11.25
CA ASP A 28 15.44 -12.23 -12.56
C ASP A 28 15.36 -10.96 -13.42
N ILE A 29 16.33 -10.75 -14.30
CA ILE A 29 16.38 -9.60 -15.22
C ILE A 29 16.30 -10.10 -16.65
N ALA A 30 15.42 -9.50 -17.45
CA ALA A 30 15.31 -9.66 -18.88
C ALA A 30 15.70 -8.34 -19.55
N GLY A 31 16.69 -8.37 -20.47
CA GLY A 31 17.23 -7.19 -21.13
C GLY A 31 16.38 -6.70 -22.33
N ASN A 32 15.22 -7.29 -22.59
CA ASN A 32 14.30 -6.86 -23.64
C ASN A 32 12.93 -7.55 -23.48
N GLY A 33 11.91 -7.02 -24.18
CA GLY A 33 10.54 -7.53 -24.06
C GLY A 33 10.35 -8.98 -24.53
N ARG A 34 11.11 -9.46 -25.54
CA ARG A 34 11.02 -10.87 -26.00
C ARG A 34 11.52 -11.84 -24.93
N GLU A 35 12.64 -11.50 -24.32
CA GLU A 35 13.19 -12.28 -23.22
C GLU A 35 12.25 -12.28 -22.02
N GLY A 36 11.69 -11.12 -21.66
CA GLY A 36 10.68 -11.00 -20.60
C GLY A 36 9.50 -11.92 -20.81
N LEU A 37 8.91 -11.92 -22.01
CA LEU A 37 7.79 -12.81 -22.36
C LEU A 37 8.18 -14.30 -22.33
N ARG A 38 9.38 -14.64 -22.76
CA ARG A 38 9.90 -16.02 -22.70
C ARG A 38 10.01 -16.46 -21.24
N MET A 39 10.65 -15.64 -20.39
CA MET A 39 10.83 -15.95 -18.98
C MET A 39 9.50 -16.09 -18.23
N MET A 40 8.52 -15.21 -18.50
CA MET A 40 7.15 -15.32 -17.97
C MET A 40 6.41 -16.58 -18.42
N SER A 41 6.80 -17.20 -19.54
CA SER A 41 6.21 -18.47 -19.99
C SER A 41 6.90 -19.70 -19.41
N GLU A 42 8.15 -19.58 -18.97
CA GLU A 42 8.97 -20.66 -18.43
C GLU A 42 8.92 -20.76 -16.91
N LYS A 43 8.66 -19.63 -16.23
CA LYS A 43 8.66 -19.52 -14.78
C LYS A 43 7.47 -18.68 -14.30
N ASP A 44 6.97 -19.01 -13.12
CA ASP A 44 6.00 -18.17 -12.42
C ASP A 44 6.72 -17.02 -11.69
N TYR A 45 6.24 -15.81 -11.95
CA TYR A 45 6.65 -14.60 -11.24
C TYR A 45 5.45 -13.99 -10.54
N ASP A 46 5.66 -13.49 -9.33
CA ASP A 46 4.62 -12.79 -8.58
C ASP A 46 4.39 -11.39 -9.17
N ILE A 47 5.49 -10.66 -9.45
CA ILE A 47 5.48 -9.30 -10.00
C ILE A 47 6.40 -9.24 -11.20
N ALA A 48 6.02 -8.49 -12.24
CA ALA A 48 6.92 -8.07 -13.31
C ALA A 48 6.96 -6.55 -13.39
N LEU A 49 8.16 -5.99 -13.25
CA LEU A 49 8.45 -4.60 -13.54
C LEU A 49 8.77 -4.48 -15.01
N VAL A 50 8.03 -3.68 -15.76
CA VAL A 50 8.16 -3.61 -17.22
C VAL A 50 8.39 -2.17 -17.65
N ASP A 51 9.56 -1.90 -18.24
CA ASP A 51 9.78 -0.62 -18.92
C ASP A 51 8.97 -0.55 -20.21
N ILE A 52 8.41 0.62 -20.50
CA ILE A 52 7.69 0.85 -21.76
C ILE A 52 8.67 1.05 -22.91
N GLU A 53 9.76 1.77 -22.66
CA GLU A 53 10.68 2.24 -23.68
C GLU A 53 11.83 1.27 -23.92
N MET A 54 11.54 0.14 -24.54
CA MET A 54 12.54 -0.84 -24.93
C MET A 54 12.64 -1.01 -26.43
N PRO A 55 13.84 -1.23 -26.98
CA PRO A 55 14.01 -1.49 -28.42
C PRO A 55 13.39 -2.81 -28.84
N GLY A 56 12.82 -2.84 -30.02
CA GLY A 56 12.19 -4.02 -30.61
C GLY A 56 10.78 -4.26 -30.09
N LEU A 57 10.59 -5.16 -29.15
CA LEU A 57 9.28 -5.40 -28.53
C LEU A 57 9.12 -4.49 -27.29
N GLY A 58 8.35 -3.43 -27.46
CA GLY A 58 8.11 -2.46 -26.38
C GLY A 58 7.25 -3.01 -25.23
N GLY A 59 7.33 -2.34 -24.07
CA GLY A 59 6.65 -2.78 -22.86
C GLY A 59 5.13 -2.90 -23.00
N LEU A 60 4.46 -2.01 -23.72
CA LEU A 60 3.01 -2.10 -23.96
C LEU A 60 2.63 -3.38 -24.70
N ASP A 61 3.44 -3.83 -25.68
CA ASP A 61 3.22 -5.08 -26.37
C ASP A 61 3.51 -6.29 -25.47
N VAL A 62 4.49 -6.18 -24.57
CA VAL A 62 4.76 -7.18 -23.52
C VAL A 62 3.54 -7.35 -22.63
N LEU A 63 2.98 -6.25 -22.09
CA LEU A 63 1.78 -6.28 -21.25
C LEU A 63 0.61 -6.97 -21.96
N ARG A 64 0.29 -6.50 -23.17
CA ARG A 64 -0.81 -7.04 -23.97
C ARG A 64 -0.63 -8.54 -24.21
N THR A 65 0.57 -8.95 -24.64
CA THR A 65 0.86 -10.36 -24.94
C THR A 65 0.81 -11.23 -23.68
N ALA A 66 1.37 -10.75 -22.57
CA ALA A 66 1.32 -11.46 -21.29
C ALA A 66 -0.13 -11.70 -20.85
N ARG A 67 -0.99 -10.68 -20.90
CA ARG A 67 -2.42 -10.83 -20.54
C ARG A 67 -3.18 -11.75 -21.49
N GLN A 68 -2.92 -11.67 -22.80
CA GLN A 68 -3.52 -12.58 -23.78
C GLN A 68 -3.14 -14.06 -23.52
N ARG A 69 -1.95 -14.30 -22.99
CA ARG A 69 -1.50 -15.63 -22.55
C ARG A 69 -2.04 -16.04 -21.17
N GLY A 70 -2.82 -15.20 -20.51
CA GLY A 70 -3.47 -15.50 -19.24
C GLY A 70 -2.56 -15.40 -18.03
N THR A 71 -1.43 -14.67 -18.09
CA THR A 71 -0.55 -14.51 -16.94
C THR A 71 -1.29 -13.89 -15.76
N ARG A 72 -1.02 -14.41 -14.56
CA ARG A 72 -1.49 -13.89 -13.27
C ARG A 72 -0.46 -12.98 -12.59
N THR A 73 0.73 -12.88 -13.18
CA THR A 73 1.80 -11.99 -12.69
C THR A 73 1.27 -10.56 -12.56
N TYR A 74 1.54 -9.90 -11.46
CA TYR A 74 1.24 -8.48 -11.29
C TYR A 74 2.16 -7.65 -12.18
N LEU A 75 1.60 -6.92 -13.13
CA LEU A 75 2.35 -6.14 -14.12
C LEU A 75 2.43 -4.68 -13.68
N LEU A 76 3.59 -4.26 -13.20
CA LEU A 76 3.89 -2.89 -12.81
C LEU A 76 4.72 -2.22 -13.89
N VAL A 77 4.18 -1.18 -14.50
CA VAL A 77 4.88 -0.38 -15.52
C VAL A 77 5.83 0.61 -14.88
N LEU A 78 7.02 0.71 -15.44
CA LEU A 78 7.97 1.79 -15.19
C LEU A 78 8.13 2.62 -16.48
N SER A 79 7.98 3.93 -16.44
CA SER A 79 8.05 4.78 -17.65
C SER A 79 8.63 6.14 -17.35
N SER A 80 9.40 6.68 -18.29
CA SER A 80 9.89 8.06 -18.26
C SER A 80 8.78 9.09 -18.59
N HIS A 81 7.65 8.64 -19.08
CA HIS A 81 6.54 9.48 -19.48
C HIS A 81 5.49 9.64 -18.39
N ALA A 82 5.19 10.89 -18.04
CA ALA A 82 4.23 11.24 -16.99
C ALA A 82 2.84 11.61 -17.54
N SER A 83 2.59 11.48 -18.85
CA SER A 83 1.32 11.89 -19.43
C SER A 83 0.17 10.99 -18.97
N GLU A 84 -0.98 11.61 -18.70
CA GLU A 84 -2.19 10.87 -18.31
C GLU A 84 -2.64 9.90 -19.41
N ALA A 85 -2.47 10.28 -20.68
CA ALA A 85 -2.85 9.46 -21.83
C ALA A 85 -2.04 8.14 -21.89
N GLU A 86 -0.74 8.20 -21.62
CA GLU A 86 0.15 7.02 -21.62
C GLU A 86 -0.13 6.11 -20.43
N ARG A 87 -0.38 6.70 -19.26
CA ARG A 87 -0.80 5.94 -18.07
C ARG A 87 -2.11 5.18 -18.33
N ILE A 88 -3.10 5.85 -18.93
CA ILE A 88 -4.37 5.22 -19.31
C ILE A 88 -4.14 4.11 -20.35
N ALA A 89 -3.26 4.34 -21.33
CA ALA A 89 -2.91 3.32 -22.32
C ALA A 89 -2.29 2.09 -21.66
N GLY A 90 -1.30 2.25 -20.78
CA GLY A 90 -0.68 1.16 -20.03
C GLY A 90 -1.69 0.32 -19.24
N LEU A 91 -2.58 0.98 -18.49
CA LEU A 91 -3.64 0.31 -17.74
C LEU A 91 -4.63 -0.44 -18.65
N ARG A 92 -5.01 0.15 -19.80
CA ARG A 92 -5.86 -0.54 -20.80
C ARG A 92 -5.19 -1.74 -21.45
N MET A 93 -3.86 -1.74 -21.56
CA MET A 93 -3.08 -2.86 -22.08
C MET A 93 -2.85 -3.97 -21.06
N GLY A 94 -3.35 -3.79 -19.84
CA GLY A 94 -3.34 -4.81 -18.79
C GLY A 94 -2.30 -4.64 -17.71
N ALA A 95 -1.70 -3.45 -17.56
CA ALA A 95 -0.93 -3.11 -16.37
C ALA A 95 -1.86 -3.06 -15.13
N ASP A 96 -1.36 -3.54 -14.00
CA ASP A 96 -2.06 -3.43 -12.72
C ASP A 96 -1.73 -2.12 -11.99
N ASP A 97 -0.55 -1.54 -12.26
CA ASP A 97 -0.14 -0.24 -11.73
C ASP A 97 0.92 0.40 -12.65
N TYR A 98 1.19 1.70 -12.45
CA TYR A 98 2.05 2.51 -13.30
C TYR A 98 2.86 3.49 -12.45
N LEU A 99 4.18 3.49 -12.62
CA LEU A 99 5.12 4.38 -11.94
C LEU A 99 5.92 5.19 -12.95
N VAL A 100 6.13 6.46 -12.63
CA VAL A 100 6.91 7.39 -13.46
C VAL A 100 8.34 7.44 -12.95
N LYS A 101 9.31 7.26 -13.85
CA LYS A 101 10.75 7.45 -13.57
C LYS A 101 11.06 8.97 -13.49
N PRO A 102 12.02 9.42 -12.66
CA PRO A 102 12.89 8.63 -11.81
C PRO A 102 12.21 8.19 -10.52
N ILE A 103 12.43 6.94 -10.09
CA ILE A 103 11.89 6.36 -8.86
C ILE A 103 13.05 6.04 -7.93
N SER A 104 12.97 6.45 -6.67
CA SER A 104 13.98 6.09 -5.68
C SER A 104 13.87 4.61 -5.27
N ILE A 105 14.97 4.03 -4.77
CA ILE A 105 14.96 2.67 -4.22
C ILE A 105 13.92 2.54 -3.10
N ASP A 106 13.83 3.55 -2.24
CA ASP A 106 12.89 3.55 -1.11
C ASP A 106 11.44 3.56 -1.59
N GLU A 107 11.11 4.40 -2.58
CA GLU A 107 9.75 4.45 -3.12
C GLU A 107 9.36 3.14 -3.80
N LEU A 108 10.24 2.59 -4.64
CA LEU A 108 9.98 1.33 -5.33
C LEU A 108 9.85 0.17 -4.34
N SER A 109 10.71 0.10 -3.30
CA SER A 109 10.61 -0.93 -2.27
C SER A 109 9.31 -0.84 -1.47
N LEU A 110 8.87 0.36 -1.09
CA LEU A 110 7.58 0.55 -0.41
C LEU A 110 6.40 0.13 -1.30
N ARG A 111 6.46 0.41 -2.59
CA ARG A 111 5.44 -0.04 -3.57
C ARG A 111 5.42 -1.55 -3.70
N LEU A 112 6.59 -2.18 -3.86
CA LEU A 112 6.70 -3.64 -3.94
C LEU A 112 6.16 -4.33 -2.67
N GLN A 113 6.45 -3.80 -1.50
CA GLN A 113 5.88 -4.30 -0.24
C GLN A 113 4.35 -4.16 -0.20
N ALA A 114 3.80 -3.03 -0.67
CA ALA A 114 2.36 -2.81 -0.72
C ALA A 114 1.66 -3.79 -1.69
N ILE A 115 2.27 -4.05 -2.86
CA ILE A 115 1.79 -5.03 -3.83
C ILE A 115 1.85 -6.44 -3.22
N ALA A 116 2.99 -6.81 -2.64
CA ALA A 116 3.20 -8.10 -1.99
C ALA A 116 2.14 -8.40 -0.94
N ARG A 117 1.83 -7.40 -0.11
CA ARG A 117 0.80 -7.51 0.93
C ARG A 117 -0.59 -7.75 0.34
N ARG A 118 -0.92 -7.14 -0.82
CA ARG A 118 -2.21 -7.38 -1.51
C ARG A 118 -2.29 -8.75 -2.17
N MET A 119 -1.15 -9.29 -2.62
CA MET A 119 -1.08 -10.57 -3.35
C MET A 119 -0.99 -11.79 -2.45
N SER A 120 -0.60 -11.63 -1.20
CA SER A 120 -0.47 -12.74 -0.24
C SER A 120 -1.85 -13.13 0.30
N PRO A 121 -2.46 -14.24 -0.15
CA PRO A 121 -3.75 -14.70 0.36
C PRO A 121 -3.67 -15.22 1.79
N ASN A 122 -2.46 -15.34 2.36
CA ASN A 122 -2.17 -15.89 3.68
C ASN A 122 -1.54 -14.89 4.66
N GLN A 123 -1.39 -13.62 4.32
CA GLN A 123 -1.37 -12.62 5.38
C GLN A 123 -2.85 -12.40 5.70
N GLU A 124 -3.27 -12.91 6.85
CA GLU A 124 -4.49 -12.43 7.51
C GLU A 124 -4.47 -10.92 7.33
N ALA A 125 -5.47 -10.40 6.61
CA ALA A 125 -5.60 -8.95 6.46
C ALA A 125 -5.35 -8.37 7.84
N GLU A 126 -4.46 -7.38 7.99
CA GLU A 126 -4.11 -6.89 9.33
C GLU A 126 -5.39 -6.38 9.98
N VAL A 127 -6.08 -7.31 10.65
CA VAL A 127 -7.35 -7.07 11.31
C VAL A 127 -7.08 -6.82 12.77
N LEU A 128 -7.28 -5.59 13.18
CA LEU A 128 -7.32 -5.27 14.59
C LEU A 128 -8.75 -5.47 15.10
N SER A 129 -8.90 -6.24 16.17
CA SER A 129 -10.21 -6.46 16.79
C SER A 129 -10.13 -6.20 18.29
N CYS A 130 -10.99 -5.31 18.77
CA CYS A 130 -11.10 -4.99 20.19
C CYS A 130 -12.41 -4.30 20.52
N SER A 131 -13.04 -4.68 21.63
CA SER A 131 -14.24 -4.03 22.19
C SER A 131 -15.36 -3.85 21.16
N GLY A 132 -15.58 -4.88 20.32
CA GLY A 132 -16.56 -4.87 19.24
C GLY A 132 -16.16 -4.06 18.01
N VAL A 133 -15.01 -3.38 18.04
CA VAL A 133 -14.45 -2.67 16.88
C VAL A 133 -13.53 -3.60 16.11
N VAL A 134 -13.78 -3.74 14.81
CA VAL A 134 -12.96 -4.52 13.88
C VAL A 134 -12.49 -3.59 12.77
N VAL A 135 -11.17 -3.47 12.63
CA VAL A 135 -10.52 -2.67 11.59
C VAL A 135 -9.74 -3.59 10.68
N ASN A 136 -10.09 -3.60 9.40
CA ASN A 136 -9.25 -4.19 8.35
C ASN A 136 -8.38 -3.08 7.76
N ILE A 137 -7.09 -3.11 8.04
CA ILE A 137 -6.16 -2.03 7.65
C ILE A 137 -5.95 -2.02 6.14
N ASP A 138 -5.86 -3.20 5.53
CA ASP A 138 -5.61 -3.31 4.08
C ASP A 138 -6.84 -2.90 3.25
N ALA A 139 -8.02 -3.33 3.66
CA ALA A 139 -9.28 -2.96 3.01
C ALA A 139 -9.77 -1.55 3.39
N GLN A 140 -9.11 -0.86 4.34
CA GLN A 140 -9.53 0.44 4.86
C GLN A 140 -10.99 0.45 5.35
N THR A 141 -11.43 -0.64 5.97
CA THR A 141 -12.80 -0.78 6.47
C THR A 141 -12.83 -0.90 7.99
N VAL A 142 -13.86 -0.29 8.58
CA VAL A 142 -14.12 -0.36 10.03
C VAL A 142 -15.53 -0.87 10.25
N ARG A 143 -15.66 -1.77 11.20
CA ARG A 143 -16.97 -2.24 11.68
C ARG A 143 -17.01 -2.17 13.21
N ARG A 144 -18.17 -1.88 13.74
CA ARG A 144 -18.45 -2.05 15.17
C ARG A 144 -19.74 -2.84 15.34
N ASN A 145 -19.66 -3.94 16.08
CA ASN A 145 -20.78 -4.87 16.28
C ASN A 145 -21.47 -5.28 14.96
N GLY A 146 -20.66 -5.48 13.89
CA GLY A 146 -21.14 -5.86 12.55
C GLY A 146 -21.58 -4.69 11.64
N GLN A 147 -21.80 -3.49 12.18
CA GLN A 147 -22.15 -2.31 11.38
C GLN A 147 -20.90 -1.61 10.83
N THR A 148 -20.93 -1.27 9.54
CA THR A 148 -19.85 -0.53 8.88
C THR A 148 -19.85 0.92 9.33
N ILE A 149 -18.65 1.46 9.61
CA ILE A 149 -18.45 2.84 10.04
C ILE A 149 -17.57 3.54 9.01
N ASP A 150 -18.03 4.67 8.48
CA ASP A 150 -17.26 5.49 7.55
C ASP A 150 -16.34 6.42 8.31
N LEU A 151 -15.03 6.18 8.16
CA LEU A 151 -13.98 7.03 8.71
C LEU A 151 -13.21 7.73 7.61
N THR A 152 -12.83 8.97 7.86
CA THR A 152 -11.83 9.65 7.04
C THR A 152 -10.46 9.01 7.22
N PRO A 153 -9.49 9.18 6.27
CA PRO A 153 -8.14 8.61 6.41
C PRO A 153 -7.45 8.98 7.73
N LYS A 154 -7.67 10.19 8.24
CA LYS A 154 -7.10 10.63 9.53
C LYS A 154 -7.77 10.00 10.74
N GLU A 155 -9.09 9.84 10.70
CA GLU A 155 -9.82 9.12 11.75
C GLU A 155 -9.45 7.63 11.77
N MET A 156 -9.27 7.02 10.60
CA MET A 156 -8.76 5.66 10.47
C MET A 156 -7.36 5.53 11.08
N LYS A 157 -6.43 6.43 10.73
CA LYS A 157 -5.07 6.43 11.29
C LYS A 157 -5.08 6.60 12.81
N LEU A 158 -5.94 7.46 13.31
CA LEU A 158 -6.12 7.69 14.74
C LEU A 158 -6.67 6.43 15.45
N LEU A 159 -7.68 5.77 14.89
CA LEU A 159 -8.24 4.54 15.44
C LEU A 159 -7.24 3.41 15.46
N VAL A 160 -6.52 3.18 14.36
CA VAL A 160 -5.45 2.17 14.27
C VAL A 160 -4.37 2.41 15.31
N TYR A 161 -3.96 3.67 15.50
CA TYR A 161 -2.96 4.02 16.51
C TYR A 161 -3.44 3.70 17.94
N PHE A 162 -4.69 4.01 18.23
CA PHE A 162 -5.30 3.65 19.53
C PHE A 162 -5.37 2.13 19.72
N MET A 163 -5.85 1.39 18.73
CA MET A 163 -6.02 -0.07 18.84
C MET A 163 -4.69 -0.82 18.99
N ARG A 164 -3.64 -0.36 18.27
CA ARG A 164 -2.27 -0.93 18.43
C ARG A 164 -1.66 -0.66 19.79
N ASN A 165 -2.12 0.38 20.47
CA ASN A 165 -1.67 0.76 21.81
C ASN A 165 -2.75 0.54 22.88
N LYS A 166 -3.62 -0.47 22.68
CA LYS A 166 -4.68 -0.81 23.63
C LYS A 166 -4.17 -0.89 25.06
N GLY A 167 -4.92 -0.30 25.98
CA GLY A 167 -4.63 -0.28 27.41
C GLY A 167 -3.52 0.69 27.83
N ARG A 168 -2.85 1.34 26.89
CA ARG A 168 -1.84 2.37 27.17
C ARG A 168 -2.46 3.76 27.12
N CYS A 169 -2.10 4.60 28.07
CA CYS A 169 -2.42 6.03 28.00
C CYS A 169 -1.49 6.70 26.99
N LEU A 170 -2.06 7.30 25.95
CA LEU A 170 -1.35 8.00 24.89
C LEU A 170 -1.42 9.51 25.16
N PRO A 171 -0.28 10.20 25.38
CA PRO A 171 -0.22 11.64 25.53
C PRO A 171 -0.69 12.38 24.27
N TYR A 172 -1.20 13.59 24.44
CA TYR A 172 -1.67 14.44 23.33
C TYR A 172 -0.61 14.62 22.24
N ASP A 173 0.64 14.89 22.63
CA ASP A 173 1.75 15.10 21.69
C ASP A 173 2.05 13.83 20.88
N SER A 174 2.09 12.67 21.54
CA SER A 174 2.32 11.39 20.85
C SER A 174 1.22 11.06 19.84
N ILE A 175 -0.03 11.39 20.15
CA ILE A 175 -1.16 11.21 19.21
C ILE A 175 -1.03 12.17 18.04
N ALA A 176 -0.69 13.43 18.32
CA ALA A 176 -0.54 14.45 17.30
C ALA A 176 0.58 14.10 16.31
N ASP A 177 1.77 13.80 16.83
CA ASP A 177 2.94 13.46 16.03
C ASP A 177 2.68 12.25 15.12
N HIS A 178 2.03 11.22 15.67
CA HIS A 178 1.74 10.02 14.89
C HIS A 178 0.73 10.26 13.78
N VAL A 179 -0.33 11.05 14.03
CA VAL A 179 -1.47 11.19 13.10
C VAL A 179 -1.30 12.35 12.13
N TRP A 180 -0.78 13.48 12.59
CA TRP A 180 -0.68 14.74 11.83
C TRP A 180 0.75 15.19 11.57
N GLY A 181 1.72 14.75 12.36
CA GLY A 181 3.07 15.31 12.42
C GLY A 181 3.09 16.58 13.28
N PRO A 182 4.15 17.38 13.21
CA PRO A 182 4.27 18.63 13.99
C PRO A 182 3.12 19.59 13.67
N ILE A 183 2.35 19.99 14.67
CA ILE A 183 1.22 20.90 14.56
C ILE A 183 1.17 21.87 15.74
N ASP A 184 0.68 23.08 15.49
CA ASP A 184 0.31 24.01 16.54
C ASP A 184 -1.01 23.59 17.20
N SER A 185 -1.22 23.96 18.47
CA SER A 185 -2.47 23.71 19.20
C SER A 185 -2.86 22.22 19.32
N VAL A 186 -1.88 21.36 19.63
CA VAL A 186 -1.99 19.89 19.76
C VAL A 186 -3.26 19.44 20.51
N GLY A 187 -3.47 19.98 21.71
CA GLY A 187 -4.58 19.55 22.59
C GLY A 187 -5.96 19.75 21.95
N SER A 188 -6.20 20.88 21.29
CA SER A 188 -7.49 21.20 20.68
C SER A 188 -7.76 20.35 19.43
N VAL A 189 -6.72 20.12 18.58
CA VAL A 189 -6.82 19.30 17.38
C VAL A 189 -7.10 17.85 17.73
N VAL A 190 -6.35 17.28 18.67
CA VAL A 190 -6.53 15.89 19.12
C VAL A 190 -7.91 15.71 19.75
N SER A 191 -8.31 16.60 20.67
CA SER A 191 -9.60 16.51 21.37
C SER A 191 -10.80 16.57 20.41
N ALA A 192 -10.76 17.47 19.41
CA ALA A 192 -11.84 17.58 18.42
C ALA A 192 -11.95 16.31 17.57
N ASN A 193 -10.81 15.72 17.16
CA ASN A 193 -10.83 14.51 16.34
C ASN A 193 -11.21 13.26 17.15
N VAL A 194 -10.75 13.14 18.39
CA VAL A 194 -11.20 12.07 19.30
C VAL A 194 -12.70 12.17 19.55
N SER A 195 -13.24 13.38 19.77
CA SER A 195 -14.69 13.58 19.93
C SER A 195 -15.49 13.12 18.71
N ARG A 196 -15.02 13.44 17.49
CA ARG A 196 -15.65 12.97 16.24
C ARG A 196 -15.57 11.45 16.10
N LEU A 197 -14.41 10.88 16.37
CA LEU A 197 -14.21 9.44 16.30
C LEU A 197 -15.12 8.70 17.29
N ARG A 198 -15.21 9.17 18.54
CA ARG A 198 -16.13 8.61 19.54
C ARG A 198 -17.58 8.62 19.05
N LYS A 199 -18.04 9.74 18.50
CA LYS A 199 -19.43 9.86 17.95
C LYS A 199 -19.67 8.83 16.84
N LYS A 200 -18.70 8.62 15.95
CA LYS A 200 -18.82 7.63 14.88
C LYS A 200 -18.77 6.19 15.40
N LEU A 201 -18.00 5.95 16.44
CA LEU A 201 -17.90 4.64 17.09
C LEU A 201 -19.08 4.34 18.01
N ALA A 202 -19.84 5.32 18.48
CA ALA A 202 -21.03 5.14 19.34
C ALA A 202 -22.23 4.67 18.53
N VAL A 203 -22.17 3.45 17.99
CA VAL A 203 -23.25 2.83 17.23
C VAL A 203 -24.19 2.09 18.20
N GLY A 204 -25.49 2.39 18.12
CA GLY A 204 -26.50 1.63 18.88
C GLY A 204 -26.49 1.82 20.40
N GLY A 205 -25.78 2.84 20.93
CA GLY A 205 -25.68 3.07 22.38
C GLY A 205 -24.57 2.28 23.07
N ASP A 206 -23.62 1.79 22.29
CA ASP A 206 -22.46 1.04 22.79
C ASP A 206 -21.58 1.85 23.76
N GLU A 207 -20.91 1.14 24.67
CA GLU A 207 -19.97 1.74 25.60
C GLU A 207 -18.83 2.47 24.87
N GLU A 208 -18.37 3.56 25.48
CA GLU A 208 -17.24 4.34 24.97
C GLU A 208 -15.95 3.52 25.04
N VAL A 209 -15.24 3.36 23.92
CA VAL A 209 -13.99 2.58 23.84
C VAL A 209 -12.73 3.45 23.97
N ILE A 210 -12.84 4.76 23.79
CA ILE A 210 -11.74 5.71 23.98
C ILE A 210 -12.05 6.54 25.20
N HIS A 211 -11.25 6.42 26.25
CA HIS A 211 -11.46 7.12 27.53
C HIS A 211 -10.45 8.25 27.69
N THR A 212 -10.89 9.34 28.30
CA THR A 212 -10.02 10.47 28.62
C THR A 212 -9.27 10.21 29.93
N VAL A 213 -7.95 10.39 29.90
CA VAL A 213 -7.11 10.49 31.10
C VAL A 213 -6.81 11.97 31.29
N ARG A 214 -7.39 12.57 32.33
CA ARG A 214 -7.30 14.02 32.57
C ARG A 214 -5.84 14.46 32.60
N ASP A 215 -5.56 15.59 31.97
CA ASP A 215 -4.25 16.26 31.88
C ASP A 215 -3.14 15.42 31.19
N VAL A 216 -3.43 14.21 30.71
CA VAL A 216 -2.45 13.32 30.10
C VAL A 216 -2.79 13.05 28.62
N GLY A 217 -3.99 12.54 28.33
CA GLY A 217 -4.35 12.12 26.98
C GLY A 217 -5.53 11.15 26.95
N TYR A 218 -5.39 10.09 26.17
CA TYR A 218 -6.46 9.11 25.94
C TYR A 218 -5.98 7.67 26.05
N VAL A 219 -6.89 6.76 26.39
CA VAL A 219 -6.67 5.31 26.41
C VAL A 219 -7.80 4.61 25.68
N PHE A 220 -7.46 3.61 24.88
CA PHE A 220 -8.40 2.69 24.23
C PHE A 220 -8.53 1.42 25.09
N LYS A 221 -9.75 0.98 25.38
CA LYS A 221 -10.04 -0.19 26.22
C LYS A 221 -10.90 -1.22 25.51
#